data_9aea88892a0a3d929bc0e309f1cc5a75
#
_entry.id   9aea88892a0a3d929bc0e309f1cc5a75
#
_cell.length_a   1.000
_cell.length_b   1.000
_cell.length_c   1.000
_cell.angle_alpha   90.00
_cell.angle_beta   90.00
_cell.angle_gamma   90.00
#
_symmetry.space_group_name_H-M   'P 1'
#
loop_
_entity.id
_entity.type
_entity.pdbx_description
1 polymer ?
#
loop_
_entity_poly.entity_id
_entity_poly.type
_entity_poly.pdbx_seq_one_letter_code
_entity_poly.pdbx_strand_id
1 'polypeptide(L)'
;MELNNTIAKPLYKQLEDQLKEEIDTGKRKAGSRLPTENELSTTYNVSRVTVRKALAGLSELGYLDRKSGKGTFVAEKRIQRNISKGVTGF
;
A
#
# COMPACT_ATOMS: atom_id res chain seq x y z
N MET A 1 -8.08 0.73 -13.28
CA MET A 1 -6.71 0.67 -13.80
C MET A 1 -6.21 -0.75 -13.76
N GLU A 2 -5.62 -1.21 -14.82
CA GLU A 2 -5.10 -2.57 -14.88
C GLU A 2 -3.58 -2.55 -14.76
N LEU A 3 -3.06 -3.58 -14.12
CA LEU A 3 -1.62 -3.77 -14.03
C LEU A 3 -1.14 -4.61 -15.21
N ASN A 4 0.08 -4.32 -15.62
CA ASN A 4 0.62 -4.95 -16.83
C ASN A 4 1.57 -6.09 -16.47
N ASN A 5 1.18 -7.34 -16.78
CA ASN A 5 2.02 -8.47 -16.46
C ASN A 5 3.00 -8.81 -17.56
N THR A 6 3.09 -8.00 -18.60
CA THR A 6 4.10 -8.21 -19.64
C THR A 6 5.40 -7.48 -19.34
N ILE A 7 5.42 -6.59 -18.34
CA ILE A 7 6.66 -5.96 -17.95
C ILE A 7 7.35 -6.81 -16.88
N ALA A 8 8.64 -6.56 -16.67
CA ALA A 8 9.45 -7.40 -15.79
C ALA A 8 9.05 -7.31 -14.32
N LYS A 9 8.46 -6.20 -13.93
CA LYS A 9 8.11 -5.99 -12.53
C LYS A 9 6.93 -6.88 -12.13
N PRO A 10 7.02 -7.62 -11.02
CA PRO A 10 5.92 -8.47 -10.60
C PRO A 10 4.64 -7.67 -10.35
N LEU A 11 3.50 -8.32 -10.52
CA LEU A 11 2.22 -7.65 -10.34
C LEU A 11 2.04 -7.09 -8.94
N TYR A 12 2.45 -7.84 -7.93
CA TYR A 12 2.29 -7.34 -6.55
C TYR A 12 3.10 -6.07 -6.34
N LYS A 13 4.25 -5.97 -6.99
CA LYS A 13 5.10 -4.80 -6.85
C LYS A 13 4.48 -3.60 -7.58
N GLN A 14 3.88 -3.85 -8.73
CA GLN A 14 3.18 -2.80 -9.46
C GLN A 14 2.02 -2.25 -8.63
N LEU A 15 1.27 -3.14 -7.99
CA LEU A 15 0.15 -2.73 -7.15
C LEU A 15 0.65 -1.97 -5.93
N GLU A 16 1.72 -2.45 -5.33
CA GLU A 16 2.32 -1.79 -4.19
C GLU A 16 2.73 -0.37 -4.56
N ASP A 17 3.42 -0.21 -5.70
CA ASP A 17 3.87 1.11 -6.14
C ASP A 17 2.69 2.02 -6.46
N GLN A 18 1.64 1.47 -7.07
CA GLN A 18 0.46 2.25 -7.40
C GLN A 18 -0.23 2.79 -6.15
N LEU A 19 -0.44 1.92 -5.16
CA LEU A 19 -1.08 2.35 -3.92
C LEU A 19 -0.21 3.33 -3.16
N LYS A 20 1.10 3.10 -3.18
CA LYS A 20 2.04 3.99 -2.53
C LYS A 20 1.95 5.39 -3.12
N GLU A 21 1.88 5.47 -4.45
CA GLU A 21 1.75 6.75 -5.11
C GLU A 21 0.44 7.44 -4.74
N GLU A 22 -0.64 6.68 -4.68
CA GLU A 22 -1.94 7.25 -4.33
C GLU A 22 -1.92 7.83 -2.92
N ILE A 23 -1.21 7.18 -2.01
CA ILE A 23 -1.08 7.69 -0.66
C ILE A 23 -0.19 8.92 -0.64
N ASP A 24 0.92 8.86 -1.35
CA ASP A 24 1.88 9.97 -1.36
C ASP A 24 1.31 11.23 -1.99
N THR A 25 0.45 11.07 -2.99
CA THR A 25 -0.13 12.23 -3.67
C THR A 25 -1.42 12.71 -3.03
N GLY A 26 -1.89 12.02 -1.99
CA GLY A 26 -3.10 12.43 -1.28
C GLY A 26 -4.39 11.90 -1.86
N LYS A 27 -4.33 11.06 -2.88
CA LYS A 27 -5.53 10.44 -3.42
C LYS A 27 -6.20 9.56 -2.37
N ARG A 28 -5.38 8.88 -1.55
CA ARG A 28 -5.89 8.11 -0.42
C ARG A 28 -5.39 8.80 0.82
N LYS A 29 -6.32 9.38 1.55
CA LYS A 29 -5.97 10.22 2.69
C LYS A 29 -5.57 9.39 3.89
N ALA A 30 -4.68 9.96 4.70
CA ALA A 30 -4.27 9.33 5.94
C ALA A 30 -5.50 9.07 6.81
N GLY A 31 -5.53 7.88 7.40
CA GLY A 31 -6.65 7.49 8.25
C GLY A 31 -7.82 6.91 7.49
N SER A 32 -7.84 7.00 6.17
CA SER A 32 -8.94 6.45 5.40
C SER A 32 -8.79 4.95 5.27
N ARG A 33 -9.92 4.27 5.06
CA ARG A 33 -9.94 2.83 4.94
C ARG A 33 -9.68 2.42 3.50
N LEU A 34 -8.81 1.43 3.32
CA LEU A 34 -8.57 0.87 1.99
C LEU A 34 -9.72 -0.05 1.61
N PRO A 35 -9.97 -0.21 0.30
CA PRO A 35 -10.91 -1.24 -0.14
C PRO A 35 -10.44 -2.62 0.32
N THR A 36 -11.36 -3.57 0.33
CA THR A 36 -11.03 -4.92 0.74
C THR A 36 -10.15 -5.60 -0.29
N GLU A 37 -9.57 -6.74 0.10
CA GLU A 37 -8.77 -7.52 -0.84
C GLU A 37 -9.58 -7.90 -2.07
N ASN A 38 -10.85 -8.26 -1.87
CA ASN A 38 -11.73 -8.58 -3.00
C ASN A 38 -11.90 -7.38 -3.92
N GLU A 39 -12.15 -6.22 -3.33
CA GLU A 39 -12.36 -5.02 -4.11
C GLU A 39 -11.11 -4.62 -4.87
N LEU A 40 -9.96 -4.71 -4.23
CA LEU A 40 -8.71 -4.39 -4.90
C LEU A 40 -8.38 -5.39 -5.99
N SER A 41 -8.65 -6.66 -5.73
CA SER A 41 -8.46 -7.71 -6.71
C SER A 41 -9.27 -7.42 -7.97
N THR A 42 -10.51 -7.04 -7.81
CA THR A 42 -11.39 -6.73 -8.93
C THR A 42 -10.94 -5.45 -9.63
N THR A 43 -10.64 -4.41 -8.85
CA THR A 43 -10.29 -3.11 -9.41
C THR A 43 -9.03 -3.18 -10.26
N TYR A 44 -8.03 -3.91 -9.80
CA TYR A 44 -6.75 -3.97 -10.50
C TYR A 44 -6.59 -5.23 -11.33
N ASN A 45 -7.58 -6.10 -11.31
CA ASN A 45 -7.58 -7.32 -12.11
C ASN A 45 -6.39 -8.21 -11.78
N VAL A 46 -6.21 -8.48 -10.50
CA VAL A 46 -5.14 -9.35 -10.01
C VAL A 46 -5.72 -10.29 -8.96
N SER A 47 -4.97 -11.34 -8.62
CA SER A 47 -5.44 -12.29 -7.62
C SER A 47 -5.40 -11.68 -6.23
N ARG A 48 -6.17 -12.26 -5.31
CA ARG A 48 -6.16 -11.80 -3.93
C ARG A 48 -4.82 -12.04 -3.26
N VAL A 49 -4.13 -13.10 -3.69
CA VAL A 49 -2.77 -13.35 -3.18
C VAL A 49 -1.85 -12.19 -3.55
N THR A 50 -1.96 -11.72 -4.79
CA THR A 50 -1.18 -10.58 -5.25
C THR A 50 -1.50 -9.33 -4.42
N VAL A 51 -2.79 -9.09 -4.16
CA VAL A 51 -3.20 -7.96 -3.34
C VAL A 51 -2.61 -8.08 -1.94
N ARG A 52 -2.74 -9.27 -1.34
CA ARG A 52 -2.25 -9.49 0.02
C ARG A 52 -0.76 -9.23 0.13
N LYS A 53 -0.03 -9.67 -0.88
CA LYS A 53 1.42 -9.48 -0.90
C LYS A 53 1.79 -7.99 -1.00
N ALA A 54 1.06 -7.27 -1.84
CA ALA A 54 1.29 -5.84 -1.99
C ALA A 54 0.99 -5.09 -0.68
N LEU A 55 -0.12 -5.45 -0.05
CA LEU A 55 -0.49 -4.80 1.21
C LEU A 55 0.51 -5.10 2.31
N ALA A 56 1.05 -6.32 2.33
CA ALA A 56 2.06 -6.67 3.33
C ALA A 56 3.29 -5.79 3.16
N GLY A 57 3.72 -5.58 1.91
CA GLY A 57 4.86 -4.72 1.65
C GLY A 57 4.64 -3.29 2.10
N LEU A 58 3.44 -2.77 1.83
CA LEU A 58 3.10 -1.41 2.25
C LEU A 58 3.05 -1.29 3.76
N SER A 59 2.56 -2.33 4.44
CA SER A 59 2.53 -2.33 5.90
C SER A 59 3.95 -2.27 6.47
N GLU A 60 4.86 -3.03 5.87
CA GLU A 60 6.24 -3.02 6.32
C GLU A 60 6.90 -1.66 6.14
N LEU A 61 6.49 -0.94 5.09
CA LEU A 61 7.03 0.38 4.84
C LEU A 61 6.37 1.47 5.71
N GLY A 62 5.37 1.08 6.49
CA GLY A 62 4.69 2.05 7.36
C GLY A 62 3.58 2.82 6.68
N TYR A 63 3.16 2.41 5.49
CA TYR A 63 2.09 3.09 4.76
C TYR A 63 0.71 2.66 5.19
N LEU A 64 0.57 1.46 5.75
CA LEU A 64 -0.74 0.92 6.09
C LEU A 64 -0.77 0.49 7.54
N ASP A 65 -1.96 0.58 8.11
CA ASP A 65 -2.22 0.20 9.48
C ASP A 65 -3.35 -0.83 9.46
N ARG A 66 -3.04 -2.06 9.82
CA ARG A 66 -4.02 -3.15 9.82
C ARG A 66 -4.67 -3.24 11.19
N LYS A 67 -5.98 -3.07 11.20
CA LYS A 67 -6.75 -3.14 12.43
C LYS A 67 -7.62 -4.38 12.40
N SER A 68 -7.31 -5.31 13.28
CA SER A 68 -7.99 -6.59 13.33
C SER A 68 -9.49 -6.40 13.44
N GLY A 69 -10.23 -7.07 12.54
CA GLY A 69 -11.68 -6.99 12.55
C GLY A 69 -12.26 -5.70 11.97
N LYS A 70 -11.42 -4.73 11.63
CA LYS A 70 -11.91 -3.44 11.13
C LYS A 70 -11.44 -3.13 9.72
N GLY A 71 -10.36 -3.76 9.29
CA GLY A 71 -9.86 -3.56 7.94
C GLY A 71 -8.47 -2.97 7.93
N THR A 72 -8.07 -2.51 6.75
CA THR A 72 -6.76 -1.91 6.56
C THR A 72 -6.95 -0.43 6.28
N PHE A 73 -6.18 0.39 6.95
CA PHE A 73 -6.31 1.85 6.86
C PHE A 73 -4.98 2.44 6.43
N VAL A 74 -5.05 3.60 5.77
CA VAL A 74 -3.85 4.35 5.44
C VAL A 74 -3.29 4.91 6.74
N ALA A 75 -2.01 4.64 6.99
CA ALA A 75 -1.38 5.10 8.24
C ALA A 75 -1.37 6.62 8.29
N GLU A 76 -1.71 7.14 9.46
CA GLU A 76 -1.77 8.58 9.64
C GLU A 76 -0.39 9.19 9.75
N LYS A 77 0.56 8.41 10.24
CA LYS A 77 1.90 8.91 10.43
C LYS A 77 2.87 7.92 9.83
N ARG A 78 3.40 8.24 8.67
CA ARG A 78 4.38 7.39 8.04
C ARG A 78 5.74 7.69 8.60
N ILE A 79 6.47 6.62 8.79
CA ILE A 79 7.83 6.77 9.24
C ILE A 79 8.68 7.17 8.07
N GLN A 80 9.29 8.17 8.18
CA GLN A 80 9.95 8.59 7.08
C GLN A 80 11.28 8.66 7.22
N ARG A 81 10.93 8.31 7.18
CA ARG A 81 11.56 8.34 7.22
C ARG A 81 12.50 8.82 7.57
N ASN A 82 11.78 8.79 7.81
CA ASN A 82 12.54 9.06 8.21
C ASN A 82 13.34 9.33 8.60
N ILE A 83 13.34 9.42 8.78
CA ILE A 83 14.04 9.62 9.06
C ILE A 83 14.76 9.68 9.42
N SER A 84 14.65 9.47 9.34
CA SER A 84 15.38 9.52 9.61
C SER A 84 16.01 9.86 9.90
N LYS A 85 15.84 9.97 9.77
CA LYS A 85 16.39 10.37 10.05
C LYS A 85 16.98 10.64 10.64
N GLY A 86 16.71 10.45 10.80
CA GLY A 86 17.26 10.72 11.36
C GLY A 86 17.71 10.81 11.94
N VAL A 87 17.60 10.76 11.94
CA VAL A 87 18.11 10.94 12.44
C VAL A 87 18.68 11.24 12.98
N THR A 88 18.55 11.16 13.00
CA THR A 88 19.05 11.43 13.43
C THR A 88 19.54 11.85 14.09
N GLY A 89 19.48 11.87 14.36
CA GLY A 89 19.87 12.17 14.87
C GLY A 89 20.32 12.43 15.49
N PHE A 90 20.28 12.30 15.63
CA PHE A 90 20.67 12.51 16.02
C PHE A 90 21.07 12.87 16.37
#